data_70f6f5120a65356b2fad1ff6393882ef
#
_entry.id   70f6f5120a65356b2fad1ff6393882ef
#
_cell.length_a   1.000
_cell.length_b   1.000
_cell.length_c   1.000
_cell.angle_alpha   90.00
_cell.angle_beta   90.00
_cell.angle_gamma   90.00
#
_symmetry.space_group_name_H-M   'P 1'
#
loop_
_entity.id
_entity.type
_entity.pdbx_description
1 polymer ?
#
loop_
_entity_poly.entity_id
_entity_poly.type
_entity_poly.pdbx_seq_one_letter_code
_entity_poly.pdbx_strand_id
1 'polypeptide(L)'
;MNSLLSFLLSILLVVPSPPAFDCDGKLLNATIRNNLNGDFALVDDLEKVDEGAFVVLDWEKISLMLPVSFQKGEISFTDKKWLWSYQDNENGLHEETPRFAQRLPSGEIVEHDCKLMERSISKEKYD
;
A
#
# COMPACT_ATOMS: atom_id res chain seq x y z
N MET A 1 -39.08 -7.33 1.39
CA MET A 1 -38.31 -8.36 1.33
C MET A 1 -37.14 -8.15 0.52
N ASN A 2 -37.20 -7.79 -0.73
CA ASN A 2 -36.04 -7.57 -1.52
C ASN A 2 -35.14 -6.47 -0.99
N SER A 3 -35.72 -5.45 -0.43
CA SER A 3 -34.87 -4.36 0.06
C SER A 3 -34.01 -4.82 1.22
N LEU A 4 -34.53 -5.71 2.04
CA LEU A 4 -33.77 -6.21 3.15
C LEU A 4 -32.60 -7.04 2.64
N LEU A 5 -32.83 -7.86 1.62
CA LEU A 5 -31.79 -8.67 1.08
C LEU A 5 -30.71 -7.80 0.43
N SER A 6 -31.12 -6.75 -0.27
CA SER A 6 -30.16 -5.85 -0.86
C SER A 6 -29.31 -5.17 0.19
N PHE A 7 -29.92 -4.83 1.30
CA PHE A 7 -29.19 -4.17 2.36
C PHE A 7 -28.10 -5.09 2.90
N LEU A 8 -28.41 -6.37 3.07
CA LEU A 8 -27.43 -7.31 3.56
C LEU A 8 -26.28 -7.46 2.57
N LEU A 9 -26.60 -7.49 1.29
CA LEU A 9 -25.57 -7.60 0.29
C LEU A 9 -24.67 -6.37 0.31
N SER A 10 -25.23 -5.19 0.53
CA SER A 10 -24.42 -3.99 0.62
C SER A 10 -23.43 -4.07 1.77
N ILE A 11 -23.89 -4.59 2.90
CA ILE A 11 -23.02 -4.71 4.05
C ILE A 11 -21.90 -5.69 3.74
N LEU A 12 -22.20 -6.77 3.06
CA LEU A 12 -21.18 -7.75 2.74
C LEU A 12 -20.16 -7.21 1.76
N LEU A 13 -20.53 -6.19 0.97
CA LEU A 13 -19.60 -5.62 0.03
C LEU A 13 -18.73 -4.54 0.63
N VAL A 14 -19.02 -4.14 1.85
CA VAL A 14 -18.21 -3.11 2.49
C VAL A 14 -16.97 -3.77 3.07
N VAL A 15 -15.90 -3.79 2.32
CA VAL A 15 -14.64 -4.34 2.77
C VAL A 15 -13.59 -3.25 2.77
N PRO A 16 -12.66 -3.32 3.68
CA PRO A 16 -11.59 -2.31 3.71
C PRO A 16 -10.79 -2.39 2.42
N SER A 17 -10.52 -1.26 1.84
CA SER A 17 -9.67 -1.20 0.66
C SER A 17 -8.26 -0.91 1.07
N PRO A 18 -7.29 -1.39 0.32
CA PRO A 18 -5.91 -1.02 0.60
C PRO A 18 -5.73 0.48 0.43
N PRO A 19 -4.81 1.09 1.12
CA PRO A 19 -4.58 2.51 0.97
C PRO A 19 -4.12 2.85 -0.43
N ALA A 20 -4.52 3.99 -0.90
CA ALA A 20 -4.08 4.52 -2.19
C ALA A 20 -3.37 5.83 -1.96
N PHE A 21 -2.45 6.15 -2.83
CA PHE A 21 -1.61 7.33 -2.69
C PHE A 21 -1.57 8.11 -3.98
N ASP A 22 -1.34 9.41 -3.84
CA ASP A 22 -1.08 10.26 -4.98
C ASP A 22 0.43 10.43 -5.03
N CYS A 23 1.08 9.83 -6.01
CA CYS A 23 2.53 9.92 -6.13
C CYS A 23 2.84 10.71 -7.38
N ASP A 24 3.36 11.91 -7.21
CA ASP A 24 3.69 12.82 -8.30
C ASP A 24 2.46 13.09 -9.17
N GLY A 25 1.30 13.19 -8.52
CA GLY A 25 0.07 13.50 -9.25
C GLY A 25 -0.61 12.30 -9.88
N LYS A 26 -0.13 11.07 -9.62
CA LYS A 26 -0.69 9.88 -10.24
C LYS A 26 -1.05 8.87 -9.17
N LEU A 27 -2.11 8.15 -9.40
CA LEU A 27 -2.61 7.19 -8.42
C LEU A 27 -1.65 6.02 -8.27
N LEU A 28 -1.35 5.67 -7.04
CA LEU A 28 -0.55 4.50 -6.71
C LEU A 28 -1.32 3.66 -5.72
N ASN A 29 -1.46 2.37 -6.00
CA ASN A 29 -2.08 1.44 -5.08
C ASN A 29 -1.00 0.55 -4.50
N ALA A 30 -0.98 0.43 -3.18
CA ALA A 30 0.02 -0.37 -2.48
C ALA A 30 -0.67 -1.48 -1.73
N THR A 31 -0.29 -2.73 -2.01
CA THR A 31 -0.88 -3.89 -1.37
C THR A 31 0.23 -4.76 -0.84
N ILE A 32 0.20 -5.07 0.46
CA ILE A 32 1.21 -5.91 1.07
C ILE A 32 0.62 -7.27 1.32
N ARG A 33 1.36 -8.31 0.98
CA ARG A 33 0.96 -9.69 1.22
C ARG A 33 2.09 -10.45 1.86
N ASN A 34 1.73 -11.34 2.77
CA ASN A 34 2.70 -12.24 3.34
C ASN A 34 2.87 -13.44 2.42
N ASN A 35 3.91 -14.22 2.64
CA ASN A 35 4.13 -15.40 1.82
C ASN A 35 4.60 -16.52 2.73
N LEU A 36 3.64 -17.07 3.50
CA LEU A 36 3.95 -18.16 4.38
C LEU A 36 3.44 -19.42 3.74
N ASN A 37 4.33 -20.32 3.39
CA ASN A 37 3.96 -21.59 2.80
C ASN A 37 3.11 -21.45 1.56
N GLY A 38 3.37 -20.41 0.77
CA GLY A 38 2.63 -20.19 -0.45
C GLY A 38 1.27 -19.54 -0.26
N ASP A 39 0.96 -19.13 0.94
CA ASP A 39 -0.30 -18.46 1.22
C ASP A 39 -0.05 -16.96 1.17
N PHE A 40 -0.61 -16.28 0.17
CA PHE A 40 -0.36 -14.87 -0.03
C PHE A 40 -1.44 -14.03 0.67
N ALA A 41 -1.48 -14.14 1.99
CA ALA A 41 -2.51 -13.44 2.77
C ALA A 41 -2.29 -11.94 2.75
N LEU A 42 -3.38 -11.19 2.63
CA LEU A 42 -3.32 -9.74 2.62
C LEU A 42 -2.94 -9.24 4.01
N VAL A 43 -2.02 -8.28 4.05
CA VAL A 43 -1.56 -7.69 5.30
C VAL A 43 -2.30 -6.38 5.50
N ASP A 44 -3.00 -6.27 6.61
CA ASP A 44 -3.71 -5.05 6.94
C ASP A 44 -3.06 -4.30 8.11
N ASP A 45 -1.95 -4.77 8.62
CA ASP A 45 -1.26 -4.18 9.76
C ASP A 45 0.22 -4.45 9.59
N LEU A 46 1.05 -3.41 9.63
CA LEU A 46 2.48 -3.57 9.44
C LEU A 46 3.10 -4.53 10.44
N GLU A 47 2.50 -4.67 11.62
CA GLU A 47 3.06 -5.58 12.60
C GLU A 47 2.89 -7.04 12.18
N LYS A 48 2.04 -7.30 11.23
CA LYS A 48 1.80 -8.67 10.77
C LYS A 48 2.64 -9.06 9.56
N VAL A 49 3.54 -8.19 9.13
CA VAL A 49 4.39 -8.47 7.98
C VAL A 49 5.42 -9.51 8.38
N ASP A 50 5.53 -10.60 7.60
CA ASP A 50 6.51 -11.65 7.91
C ASP A 50 7.70 -11.55 6.96
N GLU A 51 8.65 -12.47 7.10
CA GLU A 51 9.89 -12.39 6.37
C GLU A 51 9.74 -12.62 4.87
N GLY A 52 8.68 -13.24 4.46
CA GLY A 52 8.46 -13.48 3.04
C GLY A 52 7.53 -12.48 2.39
N ALA A 53 7.18 -11.42 3.11
CA ALA A 53 6.22 -10.47 2.61
C ALA A 53 6.75 -9.65 1.44
N PHE A 54 5.84 -9.11 0.68
CA PHE A 54 6.20 -8.24 -0.44
C PHE A 54 5.10 -7.22 -0.61
N VAL A 55 5.42 -6.10 -1.25
CA VAL A 55 4.44 -5.10 -1.58
C VAL A 55 4.26 -5.09 -3.10
N VAL A 56 3.02 -4.98 -3.55
CA VAL A 56 2.72 -4.80 -4.95
C VAL A 56 2.32 -3.34 -5.11
N LEU A 57 3.05 -2.62 -5.94
CA LEU A 57 2.77 -1.23 -6.21
C LEU A 57 2.30 -1.10 -7.64
N ASP A 58 1.09 -0.57 -7.81
CA ASP A 58 0.56 -0.31 -9.15
C ASP A 58 0.52 1.20 -9.33
N TRP A 59 1.35 1.72 -10.19
CA TRP A 59 1.51 3.16 -10.39
C TRP A 59 1.55 3.43 -11.88
N GLU A 60 0.51 4.07 -12.40
CA GLU A 60 0.40 4.32 -13.81
C GLU A 60 0.47 3.01 -14.55
N LYS A 61 1.42 2.84 -15.41
CA LYS A 61 1.56 1.61 -16.16
C LYS A 61 2.64 0.72 -15.60
N ILE A 62 3.14 1.05 -14.43
CA ILE A 62 4.22 0.30 -13.81
C ILE A 62 3.63 -0.55 -12.70
N SER A 63 4.02 -1.81 -12.67
CA SER A 63 3.62 -2.72 -11.60
C SER A 63 4.90 -3.28 -11.00
N LEU A 64 5.10 -3.06 -9.71
CA LEU A 64 6.30 -3.49 -9.02
C LEU A 64 5.95 -4.47 -7.92
N MET A 65 6.83 -5.43 -7.69
CA MET A 65 6.68 -6.35 -6.57
C MET A 65 8.00 -6.31 -5.82
N LEU A 66 7.99 -5.74 -4.63
CA LEU A 66 9.22 -5.52 -3.88
C LEU A 66 9.21 -6.34 -2.60
N PRO A 67 10.27 -7.12 -2.35
CA PRO A 67 10.32 -7.93 -1.13
C PRO A 67 10.61 -7.08 0.08
N VAL A 68 10.19 -7.57 1.23
CA VAL A 68 10.35 -6.85 2.48
C VAL A 68 11.83 -6.88 2.91
N SER A 69 12.24 -5.83 3.57
CA SER A 69 13.57 -5.72 4.17
C SER A 69 13.39 -5.15 5.56
N PHE A 70 13.89 -5.89 6.57
CA PHE A 70 13.82 -5.42 7.95
C PHE A 70 15.20 -4.89 8.33
N GLN A 71 15.26 -3.61 8.67
CA GLN A 71 16.52 -3.02 9.11
C GLN A 71 16.27 -2.09 10.25
N LYS A 72 16.87 -2.37 11.38
CA LYS A 72 16.80 -1.49 12.54
C LYS A 72 15.38 -1.13 12.93
N GLY A 73 14.50 -2.08 12.84
CA GLY A 73 13.13 -1.84 13.25
C GLY A 73 12.27 -1.16 12.23
N GLU A 74 12.82 -0.81 11.09
CA GLU A 74 12.03 -0.20 10.04
C GLU A 74 11.63 -1.26 9.03
N ILE A 75 10.43 -1.13 8.48
CA ILE A 75 9.94 -2.04 7.48
C ILE A 75 9.95 -1.32 6.15
N SER A 76 10.76 -1.81 5.23
CA SER A 76 10.80 -1.27 3.89
C SER A 76 10.73 -2.41 2.89
N PHE A 77 10.44 -2.08 1.65
CA PHE A 77 10.34 -3.05 0.58
C PHE A 77 11.21 -2.55 -0.57
N THR A 78 12.13 -3.38 -1.02
CA THR A 78 13.07 -2.92 -2.02
C THR A 78 13.63 -4.07 -2.83
N ASP A 79 13.92 -3.81 -4.11
CA ASP A 79 14.63 -4.73 -4.97
C ASP A 79 15.96 -4.10 -5.37
N LYS A 80 16.40 -3.05 -4.61
CA LYS A 80 17.64 -2.33 -4.84
C LYS A 80 17.52 -1.32 -5.97
N LYS A 81 16.44 -1.35 -6.73
CA LYS A 81 16.22 -0.38 -7.77
C LYS A 81 15.08 0.50 -7.33
N TRP A 82 14.10 -0.04 -6.64
CA TRP A 82 12.96 0.70 -6.12
C TRP A 82 12.89 0.53 -4.62
N LEU A 83 12.34 1.51 -3.95
CA LEU A 83 12.17 1.48 -2.50
C LEU A 83 10.80 2.01 -2.11
N TRP A 84 10.10 1.28 -1.27
CA TRP A 84 8.84 1.71 -0.68
C TRP A 84 8.98 1.53 0.82
N SER A 85 8.84 2.59 1.60
CA SER A 85 9.12 2.51 3.03
C SER A 85 8.10 3.30 3.83
N TYR A 86 7.64 2.70 4.93
CA TYR A 86 6.76 3.36 5.86
C TYR A 86 7.64 3.89 7.00
N GLN A 87 7.56 5.18 7.25
CA GLN A 87 8.44 5.80 8.22
C GLN A 87 7.76 6.10 9.54
N ASP A 88 6.42 6.06 9.56
CA ASP A 88 5.67 6.38 10.76
C ASP A 88 4.93 5.14 11.20
N ASN A 89 5.41 4.47 12.25
CA ASN A 89 4.79 3.26 12.70
C ASN A 89 3.41 3.45 13.30
N GLU A 90 3.11 4.65 13.73
CA GLU A 90 1.82 4.86 14.34
C GLU A 90 0.67 4.76 13.37
N ASN A 91 0.85 5.27 12.17
CA ASN A 91 -0.21 5.20 11.17
C ASN A 91 -0.08 4.00 10.25
N GLY A 92 1.04 3.30 10.32
CA GLY A 92 1.22 2.06 9.58
C GLY A 92 0.92 2.20 8.11
N LEU A 93 0.02 1.38 7.61
CA LEU A 93 -0.30 1.38 6.19
C LEU A 93 -0.97 2.67 5.74
N HIS A 94 -1.47 3.46 6.67
CA HIS A 94 -2.13 4.71 6.34
C HIS A 94 -1.23 5.91 6.61
N GLU A 95 0.06 5.71 6.51
CA GLU A 95 1.01 6.80 6.65
C GLU A 95 0.79 7.82 5.55
N GLU A 96 0.82 9.10 5.90
CA GLU A 96 0.49 10.13 4.94
C GLU A 96 1.53 10.31 3.85
N THR A 97 2.80 10.17 4.20
CA THR A 97 3.87 10.41 3.22
C THR A 97 4.89 9.28 3.27
N PRO A 98 4.55 8.11 2.73
CA PRO A 98 5.55 7.04 2.66
C PRO A 98 6.65 7.41 1.68
N ARG A 99 7.79 6.78 1.82
CA ARG A 99 8.90 7.09 0.94
C ARG A 99 8.86 6.17 -0.28
N PHE A 100 8.90 6.74 -1.45
CA PHE A 100 8.91 5.99 -2.70
C PHE A 100 10.05 6.56 -3.55
N ALA A 101 11.04 5.74 -3.82
CA ALA A 101 12.24 6.21 -4.50
C ALA A 101 12.73 5.20 -5.52
N GLN A 102 13.50 5.68 -6.48
CA GLN A 102 14.05 4.84 -7.52
C GLN A 102 15.52 5.15 -7.68
N ARG A 103 16.35 4.11 -7.82
CA ARG A 103 17.75 4.32 -8.10
C ARG A 103 17.96 4.14 -9.59
N LEU A 104 18.49 5.13 -10.26
CA LEU A 104 18.75 5.08 -11.67
C LEU A 104 20.06 4.33 -11.94
N PRO A 105 20.28 3.88 -13.17
CA PRO A 105 21.54 3.20 -13.49
C PRO A 105 22.78 4.02 -13.17
N SER A 106 22.66 5.34 -13.19
CA SER A 106 23.78 6.21 -12.83
C SER A 106 24.07 6.20 -11.34
N GLY A 107 23.18 5.61 -10.54
CA GLY A 107 23.33 5.66 -9.09
C GLY A 107 22.54 6.78 -8.45
N GLU A 108 21.99 7.67 -9.25
CA GLU A 108 21.24 8.79 -8.72
C GLU A 108 19.91 8.29 -8.15
N ILE A 109 19.47 8.87 -7.04
CA ILE A 109 18.22 8.48 -6.40
C ILE A 109 17.18 9.53 -6.74
N VAL A 110 16.04 9.08 -7.25
CA VAL A 110 14.93 9.95 -7.57
C VAL A 110 13.84 9.69 -6.53
N GLU A 111 13.45 10.73 -5.80
CA GLU A 111 12.41 10.62 -4.79
C GLU A 111 11.07 11.04 -5.40
N HIS A 112 10.06 10.22 -5.21
CA HIS A 112 8.73 10.55 -5.67
C HIS A 112 7.92 11.09 -4.51
N ASP A 113 7.07 12.05 -4.77
CA ASP A 113 6.32 12.73 -3.73
C ASP A 113 4.96 12.05 -3.58
N CYS A 114 4.78 11.26 -2.55
CA CYS A 114 3.57 10.49 -2.33
C CYS A 114 2.78 11.02 -1.14
N LYS A 115 1.47 11.09 -1.29
CA LYS A 115 0.59 11.51 -0.22
C LYS A 115 -0.58 10.56 -0.15
N LEU A 116 -0.97 10.19 1.04
CA LEU A 116 -2.12 9.32 1.25
C LEU A 116 -3.38 10.01 0.75
N MET A 117 -4.16 9.27 -0.02
CA MET A 117 -5.42 9.80 -0.50
C MET A 117 -6.50 9.50 0.51
N GLU A 118 -7.32 10.51 0.80
CA GLU A 118 -8.32 10.29 1.74
C GLU A 118 -9.41 9.68 1.10
N ARG A 119 -9.55 8.67 0.88
CA ARG A 119 -10.51 8.08 0.27
C ARG A 119 -11.80 8.45 0.56
N SER A 120 -12.36 8.31 -0.08
CA SER A 120 -13.61 8.30 0.07
C SER A 120 -14.35 8.99 0.87
N ILE A 121 -14.05 8.83 1.74
CA ILE A 121 -14.68 9.40 2.68
C ILE A 121 -15.15 10.54 2.23
N SER A 122 -14.30 11.15 2.05
CA SER A 122 -14.59 12.34 1.80
C SER A 122 -15.53 12.47 0.79
N LYS A 123 -15.44 12.00 -0.06
CA LYS A 123 -16.16 12.25 -1.02
C LYS A 123 -17.41 11.97 -0.90
N GLU A 124 -17.67 11.20 -0.49
CA GLU A 124 -18.86 10.83 -0.51
C GLU A 124 -19.58 11.64 0.18
N LYS A 125 -19.19 12.23 0.83
CA LYS A 125 -19.86 12.94 1.54
C LYS A 125 -20.28 14.05 0.86
N TYR A 126 -20.12 14.26 0.18
CA TYR A 126 -20.60 15.24 -0.41
C TYR A 126 -21.39 15.12 -1.19
N ASP A 127 -21.39 14.70 -1.24
CA ASP A 127 -22.13 14.67 -1.76
C ASP A 127 -22.85 14.92 -1.54
#